data_1dfe7f6df243261f66c83f54bea47cac
#
_entry.id   1dfe7f6df243261f66c83f54bea47cac
#
_cell.length_a   1.000
_cell.length_b   1.000
_cell.length_c   1.000
_cell.angle_alpha   90.00
_cell.angle_beta   90.00
_cell.angle_gamma   90.00
#
_symmetry.space_group_name_H-M   'P 1'
#
loop_
_entity.id
_entity.type
_entity.pdbx_description
1 polymer ?
#
loop_
_entity_poly.entity_id
_entity_poly.type
_entity_poly.pdbx_seq_one_letter_code
_entity_poly.pdbx_strand_id
1 'polypeptide(L)'
;HGVLKTPRGQMALSSNLHGEFNLCNLIAAVACVATLTDRPLEQIARAASKFDGVEGRMEVVSRDPLVIVDFAHTPDGIEKVLNALRHRKIVAVFGAGGDRDRTKRPKMGAIAQKYAHRLVVTSDNPRSEEPESIIAEICGGLEMNERVKCIANRKEAIKYALESLAQDEILVILGKGDETYQEIKGVKYPFSDKQVVRELLDAHA
;
A
#
# COMPACT_ATOMS: atom_id res chain seq x y z
N HIS A 1 -17.87 6.73 10.09
CA HIS A 1 -18.68 7.87 10.60
C HIS A 1 -18.50 8.02 12.10
N GLY A 2 -18.35 9.26 12.59
CA GLY A 2 -18.19 9.56 14.01
C GLY A 2 -18.47 11.03 14.31
N VAL A 3 -18.30 11.39 15.60
CA VAL A 3 -18.38 12.77 16.06
C VAL A 3 -17.02 13.21 16.53
N LEU A 4 -16.47 14.26 15.93
CA LEU A 4 -15.24 14.90 16.37
C LEU A 4 -15.59 16.03 17.33
N LYS A 5 -15.00 15.99 18.53
CA LYS A 5 -15.11 17.06 19.55
C LYS A 5 -13.89 17.97 19.46
N THR A 6 -14.11 19.25 19.38
CA THR A 6 -13.06 20.28 19.34
C THR A 6 -13.33 21.35 20.39
N PRO A 7 -12.36 22.20 20.73
CA PRO A 7 -12.60 23.36 21.62
C PRO A 7 -13.66 24.32 21.09
N ARG A 8 -13.91 24.33 19.77
CA ARG A 8 -14.90 25.20 19.12
C ARG A 8 -16.29 24.56 19.00
N GLY A 9 -16.48 23.32 19.47
CA GLY A 9 -17.74 22.59 19.39
C GLY A 9 -17.60 21.19 18.87
N GLN A 10 -18.70 20.60 18.41
CA GLN A 10 -18.74 19.23 17.86
C GLN A 10 -19.12 19.27 16.39
N MET A 11 -18.57 18.32 15.61
CA MET A 11 -18.95 18.12 14.21
C MET A 11 -19.08 16.64 13.89
N ALA A 12 -20.04 16.29 13.03
CA ALA A 12 -20.07 14.96 12.42
C ALA A 12 -18.94 14.85 11.41
N LEU A 13 -18.13 13.79 11.49
CA LEU A 13 -17.05 13.50 10.55
C LEU A 13 -17.31 12.17 9.88
N SER A 14 -17.22 12.16 8.56
CA SER A 14 -17.28 10.98 7.70
C SER A 14 -16.00 10.90 6.89
N SER A 15 -15.50 9.69 6.66
CA SER A 15 -14.32 9.46 5.85
C SER A 15 -14.41 8.11 5.15
N ASN A 16 -13.90 8.03 3.93
CA ASN A 16 -13.74 6.80 3.15
C ASN A 16 -12.31 6.25 3.24
N LEU A 17 -11.45 6.87 4.05
CA LEU A 17 -10.06 6.44 4.19
C LEU A 17 -9.97 5.09 4.89
N HIS A 18 -9.09 4.24 4.40
CA HIS A 18 -8.77 2.96 5.02
C HIS A 18 -7.65 3.12 6.06
N GLY A 19 -7.78 2.38 7.18
CA GLY A 19 -6.77 2.33 8.24
C GLY A 19 -6.93 3.43 9.29
N GLU A 20 -6.77 3.04 10.56
CA GLU A 20 -6.86 3.93 11.73
C GLU A 20 -5.85 5.09 11.66
N PHE A 21 -4.64 4.81 11.17
CA PHE A 21 -3.60 5.84 11.02
C PHE A 21 -3.99 6.94 10.03
N ASN A 22 -4.72 6.63 8.95
CA ASN A 22 -5.23 7.63 8.02
C ASN A 22 -6.36 8.46 8.66
N LEU A 23 -7.20 7.83 9.48
CA LEU A 23 -8.19 8.57 10.27
C LEU A 23 -7.50 9.53 11.26
N CYS A 24 -6.46 9.09 11.97
CA CYS A 24 -5.68 9.95 12.85
C CYS A 24 -5.06 11.13 12.11
N ASN A 25 -4.48 10.89 10.93
CA ASN A 25 -3.93 11.95 10.08
C ASN A 25 -5.01 12.96 9.64
N LEU A 26 -6.19 12.47 9.23
CA LEU A 26 -7.31 13.34 8.88
C LEU A 26 -7.79 14.17 10.06
N ILE A 27 -7.91 13.57 11.24
CA ILE A 27 -8.29 14.27 12.47
C ILE A 27 -7.26 15.35 12.82
N ALA A 28 -5.97 15.06 12.71
CA ALA A 28 -4.91 16.03 12.93
C ALA A 28 -4.99 17.22 11.94
N ALA A 29 -5.20 16.94 10.65
CA ALA A 29 -5.39 17.97 9.65
C ALA A 29 -6.63 18.84 9.92
N VAL A 30 -7.76 18.23 10.27
CA VAL A 30 -9.00 18.93 10.65
C VAL A 30 -8.76 19.79 11.89
N ALA A 31 -8.05 19.28 12.91
CA ALA A 31 -7.72 20.04 14.11
C ALA A 31 -6.86 21.28 13.80
N CYS A 32 -5.83 21.10 12.94
CA CYS A 32 -4.99 22.22 12.48
C CYS A 32 -5.82 23.31 11.78
N VAL A 33 -6.67 22.93 10.81
CA VAL A 33 -7.52 23.89 10.08
C VAL A 33 -8.50 24.58 11.03
N ALA A 34 -9.13 23.83 11.94
CA ALA A 34 -10.07 24.40 12.92
C ALA A 34 -9.40 25.37 13.90
N THR A 35 -8.11 25.17 14.20
CA THR A 35 -7.35 26.07 15.10
C THR A 35 -6.82 27.31 14.38
N LEU A 36 -6.37 27.15 13.13
CA LEU A 36 -5.69 28.21 12.39
C LEU A 36 -6.62 29.10 11.57
N THR A 37 -7.91 28.75 11.47
CA THR A 37 -8.88 29.50 10.66
C THR A 37 -10.20 29.68 11.40
N ASP A 38 -10.95 30.75 11.03
CA ASP A 38 -12.31 31.00 11.52
C ASP A 38 -13.40 30.29 10.70
N ARG A 39 -13.03 29.33 9.85
CA ARG A 39 -14.00 28.57 9.02
C ARG A 39 -15.00 27.82 9.92
N PRO A 40 -16.29 27.82 9.56
CA PRO A 40 -17.28 27.01 10.27
C PRO A 40 -16.90 25.53 10.28
N LEU A 41 -17.12 24.87 11.43
CA LEU A 41 -16.79 23.44 11.61
C LEU A 41 -17.47 22.55 10.57
N GLU A 42 -18.70 22.88 10.16
CA GLU A 42 -19.44 22.13 9.13
C GLU A 42 -18.78 22.21 7.74
N GLN A 43 -18.15 23.35 7.42
CA GLN A 43 -17.40 23.48 6.16
C GLN A 43 -16.14 22.62 6.19
N ILE A 44 -15.43 22.61 7.33
CA ILE A 44 -14.23 21.78 7.53
C ILE A 44 -14.61 20.29 7.44
N ALA A 45 -15.69 19.86 8.12
CA ALA A 45 -16.18 18.49 8.08
C ALA A 45 -16.59 18.06 6.65
N ARG A 46 -17.27 18.95 5.92
CA ARG A 46 -17.66 18.69 4.52
C ARG A 46 -16.45 18.57 3.59
N ALA A 47 -15.42 19.36 3.79
CA ALA A 47 -14.18 19.25 3.03
C ALA A 47 -13.46 17.93 3.35
N ALA A 48 -13.36 17.58 4.64
CA ALA A 48 -12.73 16.35 5.11
C ALA A 48 -13.46 15.10 4.58
N SER A 49 -14.80 15.12 4.48
CA SER A 49 -15.58 13.99 3.96
C SER A 49 -15.41 13.75 2.46
N LYS A 50 -14.94 14.74 1.72
CA LYS A 50 -14.64 14.67 0.28
C LYS A 50 -13.19 14.31 -0.01
N PHE A 51 -12.37 14.17 1.03
CA PHE A 51 -10.96 13.85 0.86
C PHE A 51 -10.81 12.35 0.61
N ASP A 52 -10.37 11.98 -0.58
CA ASP A 52 -10.24 10.59 -1.04
C ASP A 52 -8.90 9.95 -0.64
N GLY A 53 -8.03 10.68 0.04
CA GLY A 53 -6.71 10.20 0.47
C GLY A 53 -5.55 10.86 -0.27
N VAL A 54 -4.37 10.36 0.02
CA VAL A 54 -3.11 10.78 -0.62
C VAL A 54 -2.72 9.70 -1.62
N GLU A 55 -2.29 10.10 -2.81
CA GLU A 55 -1.78 9.18 -3.83
C GLU A 55 -0.69 8.27 -3.26
N GLY A 56 -0.77 6.98 -3.60
CA GLY A 56 0.17 5.97 -3.13
C GLY A 56 0.13 5.68 -1.61
N ARG A 57 -0.92 6.12 -0.89
CA ARG A 57 -1.12 5.86 0.54
C ARG A 57 -2.48 5.22 0.77
N MET A 58 -2.52 3.89 0.91
CA MET A 58 -3.76 3.10 0.97
C MET A 58 -4.74 3.50 -0.16
N GLU A 59 -4.19 3.82 -1.32
CA GLU A 59 -4.96 4.29 -2.48
C GLU A 59 -5.74 3.13 -3.10
N VAL A 60 -7.05 3.27 -3.19
CA VAL A 60 -7.91 2.30 -3.87
C VAL A 60 -7.83 2.56 -5.38
N VAL A 61 -7.12 1.69 -6.10
CA VAL A 61 -6.93 1.79 -7.56
C VAL A 61 -8.10 1.16 -8.32
N SER A 62 -8.66 0.07 -7.77
CA SER A 62 -9.88 -0.60 -8.27
C SER A 62 -10.74 -1.03 -7.09
N ARG A 63 -12.07 -1.06 -7.30
CA ARG A 63 -13.04 -1.53 -6.31
C ARG A 63 -13.56 -2.93 -6.60
N ASP A 64 -13.48 -3.37 -7.84
CA ASP A 64 -13.86 -4.69 -8.28
C ASP A 64 -12.92 -5.16 -9.42
N PRO A 65 -11.99 -6.07 -9.11
CA PRO A 65 -11.59 -6.52 -7.76
C PRO A 65 -10.99 -5.38 -6.92
N LEU A 66 -11.03 -5.51 -5.58
CA LEU A 66 -10.44 -4.50 -4.71
C LEU A 66 -8.91 -4.57 -4.76
N VAL A 67 -8.31 -3.49 -5.29
CA VAL A 67 -6.85 -3.32 -5.39
C VAL A 67 -6.43 -2.06 -4.68
N ILE A 68 -5.49 -2.19 -3.75
CA ILE A 68 -4.93 -1.09 -2.95
C ILE A 68 -3.42 -0.98 -3.22
N VAL A 69 -2.94 0.25 -3.43
CA VAL A 69 -1.51 0.56 -3.58
C VAL A 69 -1.05 1.41 -2.41
N ASP A 70 0.12 1.06 -1.83
CA ASP A 70 0.71 1.80 -0.72
C ASP A 70 2.24 1.89 -0.82
N PHE A 71 2.80 2.95 -0.26
CA PHE A 71 4.25 3.22 -0.23
C PHE A 71 4.99 2.45 0.87
N ALA A 72 4.33 1.65 1.69
CA ALA A 72 4.96 0.91 2.78
C ALA A 72 6.12 0.05 2.26
N HIS A 73 7.34 0.42 2.65
CA HIS A 73 8.60 -0.20 2.22
C HIS A 73 9.53 -0.49 3.42
N THR A 74 8.96 -0.51 4.62
CA THR A 74 9.65 -0.85 5.88
C THR A 74 8.86 -1.92 6.62
N PRO A 75 9.48 -2.71 7.52
CA PRO A 75 8.77 -3.68 8.34
C PRO A 75 7.55 -3.08 9.07
N ASP A 76 7.73 -1.96 9.75
CA ASP A 76 6.65 -1.25 10.48
C ASP A 76 5.55 -0.75 9.54
N GLY A 77 5.93 -0.18 8.37
CA GLY A 77 4.96 0.27 7.36
C GLY A 77 4.12 -0.87 6.83
N ILE A 78 4.74 -1.99 6.44
CA ILE A 78 4.06 -3.20 5.97
C ILE A 78 3.10 -3.73 7.04
N GLU A 79 3.57 -3.81 8.30
CA GLU A 79 2.73 -4.27 9.41
C GLU A 79 1.48 -3.40 9.57
N LYS A 80 1.64 -2.08 9.59
CA LYS A 80 0.52 -1.13 9.76
C LYS A 80 -0.52 -1.26 8.66
N VAL A 81 -0.07 -1.32 7.40
CA VAL A 81 -0.97 -1.44 6.25
C VAL A 81 -1.71 -2.77 6.25
N LEU A 82 -1.00 -3.89 6.35
CA LEU A 82 -1.61 -5.20 6.31
C LEU A 82 -2.50 -5.48 7.54
N ASN A 83 -2.08 -5.03 8.74
CA ASN A 83 -2.89 -5.15 9.94
C ASN A 83 -4.20 -4.33 9.86
N ALA A 84 -4.19 -3.17 9.21
CA ALA A 84 -5.41 -2.38 9.00
C ALA A 84 -6.44 -3.13 8.13
N LEU A 85 -5.99 -4.04 7.28
CA LEU A 85 -6.80 -4.85 6.34
C LEU A 85 -6.99 -6.30 6.81
N ARG A 86 -6.54 -6.67 8.02
CA ARG A 86 -6.51 -8.06 8.53
C ARG A 86 -7.86 -8.80 8.55
N HIS A 87 -8.95 -8.07 8.43
CA HIS A 87 -10.30 -8.63 8.33
C HIS A 87 -10.65 -9.15 6.94
N ARG A 88 -9.73 -8.99 5.97
CA ARG A 88 -9.85 -9.45 4.58
C ARG A 88 -8.79 -10.52 4.29
N LYS A 89 -9.04 -11.36 3.30
CA LYS A 89 -8.00 -12.25 2.75
C LYS A 89 -7.09 -11.46 1.82
N ILE A 90 -5.86 -11.22 2.24
CA ILE A 90 -4.92 -10.34 1.54
C ILE A 90 -4.00 -11.16 0.64
N VAL A 91 -3.89 -10.81 -0.63
CA VAL A 91 -2.78 -11.14 -1.51
C VAL A 91 -1.85 -9.93 -1.53
N ALA A 92 -0.62 -10.06 -1.01
CA ALA A 92 0.32 -8.96 -0.95
C ALA A 92 1.43 -9.12 -1.99
N VAL A 93 1.66 -8.06 -2.79
CA VAL A 93 2.78 -7.94 -3.73
C VAL A 93 3.75 -6.91 -3.16
N PHE A 94 5.01 -7.29 -2.93
CA PHE A 94 6.00 -6.35 -2.40
C PHE A 94 7.42 -6.75 -2.75
N GLY A 95 8.32 -5.79 -2.66
CA GLY A 95 9.76 -5.96 -2.79
C GLY A 95 10.51 -5.06 -1.82
N ALA A 96 11.84 -5.05 -1.93
CA ALA A 96 12.69 -4.15 -1.18
C ALA A 96 13.64 -3.40 -2.11
N GLY A 97 13.99 -2.17 -1.75
CA GLY A 97 14.98 -1.38 -2.48
C GLY A 97 16.39 -1.94 -2.31
N GLY A 98 17.15 -1.92 -3.41
CA GLY A 98 18.60 -2.13 -3.39
C GLY A 98 19.33 -0.93 -2.79
N ASP A 99 20.62 -1.12 -2.43
CA ASP A 99 21.48 -0.10 -1.80
C ASP A 99 20.84 0.51 -0.55
N ARG A 100 20.17 -0.34 0.24
CA ARG A 100 19.48 -0.01 1.49
C ARG A 100 19.83 -1.04 2.57
N ASP A 101 19.36 -0.80 3.78
CA ASP A 101 19.56 -1.69 4.92
C ASP A 101 18.99 -3.11 4.66
N ARG A 102 19.90 -4.03 4.36
CA ARG A 102 19.59 -5.44 4.03
C ARG A 102 19.00 -6.19 5.21
N THR A 103 19.29 -5.77 6.45
CA THR A 103 18.79 -6.45 7.67
C THR A 103 17.26 -6.35 7.83
N LYS A 104 16.63 -5.43 7.11
CA LYS A 104 15.16 -5.27 7.09
C LYS A 104 14.48 -6.27 6.17
N ARG A 105 15.16 -6.79 5.13
CA ARG A 105 14.57 -7.63 4.08
C ARG A 105 13.89 -8.89 4.65
N PRO A 106 14.56 -9.74 5.43
CA PRO A 106 13.91 -10.91 6.03
C PRO A 106 12.80 -10.53 7.01
N LYS A 107 12.92 -9.40 7.73
CA LYS A 107 11.87 -8.92 8.63
C LYS A 107 10.61 -8.49 7.85
N MET A 108 10.78 -7.86 6.69
CA MET A 108 9.66 -7.51 5.80
C MET A 108 8.93 -8.77 5.34
N GLY A 109 9.67 -9.81 4.94
CA GLY A 109 9.11 -11.11 4.58
C GLY A 109 8.28 -11.71 5.72
N ALA A 110 8.88 -11.87 6.90
CA ALA A 110 8.22 -12.46 8.07
C ALA A 110 6.92 -11.72 8.46
N ILE A 111 6.97 -10.37 8.43
CA ILE A 111 5.79 -9.55 8.74
C ILE A 111 4.73 -9.70 7.67
N ALA A 112 5.09 -9.65 6.39
CA ALA A 112 4.13 -9.82 5.32
C ALA A 112 3.43 -11.19 5.40
N GLN A 113 4.17 -12.27 5.70
CA GLN A 113 3.63 -13.62 5.85
C GLN A 113 2.67 -13.75 7.05
N LYS A 114 2.91 -13.00 8.12
CA LYS A 114 2.05 -13.01 9.32
C LYS A 114 0.62 -12.49 9.01
N TYR A 115 0.49 -11.55 8.10
CA TYR A 115 -0.78 -10.84 7.85
C TYR A 115 -1.42 -11.19 6.51
N ALA A 116 -0.64 -11.56 5.50
CA ALA A 116 -1.17 -11.89 4.19
C ALA A 116 -1.53 -13.37 4.07
N HIS A 117 -2.63 -13.65 3.35
CA HIS A 117 -3.03 -15.00 2.99
C HIS A 117 -2.11 -15.60 1.92
N ARG A 118 -1.71 -14.80 0.93
CA ARG A 118 -0.75 -15.15 -0.12
C ARG A 118 0.25 -14.01 -0.34
N LEU A 119 1.47 -14.36 -0.74
CA LEU A 119 2.54 -13.41 -1.02
C LEU A 119 3.11 -13.58 -2.43
N VAL A 120 3.38 -12.45 -3.07
CA VAL A 120 4.20 -12.40 -4.27
C VAL A 120 5.37 -11.46 -3.99
N VAL A 121 6.56 -12.04 -3.82
CA VAL A 121 7.80 -11.29 -3.61
C VAL A 121 8.39 -10.91 -4.97
N THR A 122 8.70 -9.63 -5.16
CA THR A 122 9.11 -9.10 -6.46
C THR A 122 10.20 -8.03 -6.30
N SER A 123 10.67 -7.49 -7.43
CA SER A 123 11.58 -6.34 -7.47
C SER A 123 10.83 -5.05 -7.11
N ASP A 124 11.53 -4.17 -6.40
CA ASP A 124 11.15 -2.77 -6.21
C ASP A 124 12.06 -1.88 -7.08
N ASN A 125 12.95 -1.08 -6.49
CA ASN A 125 14.05 -0.39 -7.14
C ASN A 125 15.35 -1.14 -6.82
N PRO A 126 15.81 -2.11 -7.61
CA PRO A 126 17.01 -2.90 -7.29
C PRO A 126 18.31 -2.09 -7.30
N ARG A 127 18.32 -0.94 -7.95
CA ARG A 127 19.47 -0.04 -8.10
C ARG A 127 20.71 -0.79 -8.61
N SER A 128 21.79 -0.89 -7.81
CA SER A 128 23.01 -1.59 -8.21
C SER A 128 22.98 -3.10 -7.95
N GLU A 129 22.01 -3.59 -7.15
CA GLU A 129 21.91 -5.00 -6.78
C GLU A 129 21.10 -5.81 -7.82
N GLU A 130 21.34 -7.12 -7.88
CA GLU A 130 20.53 -8.01 -8.70
C GLU A 130 19.19 -8.29 -7.99
N PRO A 131 18.05 -8.16 -8.70
CA PRO A 131 16.71 -8.34 -8.12
C PRO A 131 16.52 -9.67 -7.39
N GLU A 132 17.05 -10.74 -7.94
CA GLU A 132 16.96 -12.09 -7.39
C GLU A 132 17.67 -12.21 -6.04
N SER A 133 18.80 -11.51 -5.85
CA SER A 133 19.51 -11.44 -4.57
C SER A 133 18.65 -10.79 -3.50
N ILE A 134 18.00 -9.69 -3.83
CA ILE A 134 17.11 -8.97 -2.90
C ILE A 134 15.92 -9.86 -2.52
N ILE A 135 15.31 -10.52 -3.51
CA ILE A 135 14.20 -11.46 -3.31
C ILE A 135 14.63 -12.61 -2.41
N ALA A 136 15.81 -13.19 -2.65
CA ALA A 136 16.33 -14.28 -1.82
C ALA A 136 16.51 -13.86 -0.35
N GLU A 137 16.96 -12.63 -0.08
CA GLU A 137 17.08 -12.09 1.28
C GLU A 137 15.72 -11.85 1.96
N ILE A 138 14.72 -11.41 1.21
CA ILE A 138 13.33 -11.32 1.73
C ILE A 138 12.83 -12.72 2.08
N CYS A 139 13.04 -13.69 1.19
CA CYS A 139 12.63 -15.07 1.36
C CYS A 139 13.35 -15.77 2.52
N GLY A 140 14.52 -15.31 2.93
CA GLY A 140 15.21 -15.77 4.14
C GLY A 140 14.43 -15.56 5.45
N GLY A 141 13.38 -14.73 5.44
CA GLY A 141 12.47 -14.50 6.55
C GLY A 141 11.11 -15.23 6.41
N LEU A 142 10.93 -16.06 5.38
CA LEU A 142 9.66 -16.71 5.04
C LEU A 142 9.74 -18.24 5.25
N GLU A 143 8.63 -18.81 5.67
CA GLU A 143 8.35 -20.21 5.46
C GLU A 143 7.84 -20.42 4.03
N MET A 144 8.70 -20.96 3.16
CA MET A 144 8.36 -21.17 1.75
C MET A 144 7.34 -22.30 1.59
N ASN A 145 6.21 -21.98 0.97
CA ASN A 145 5.12 -22.91 0.70
C ASN A 145 4.36 -22.46 -0.56
N GLU A 146 3.26 -23.12 -0.92
CA GLU A 146 2.44 -22.83 -2.11
C GLU A 146 1.81 -21.43 -2.11
N ARG A 147 1.72 -20.76 -0.94
CA ARG A 147 1.18 -19.40 -0.82
C ARG A 147 2.20 -18.31 -1.11
N VAL A 148 3.48 -18.68 -1.28
CA VAL A 148 4.57 -17.73 -1.56
C VAL A 148 5.08 -17.95 -2.97
N LYS A 149 5.06 -16.88 -3.78
CA LYS A 149 5.67 -16.83 -5.11
C LYS A 149 6.76 -15.78 -5.17
N CYS A 150 7.81 -16.07 -5.93
CA CYS A 150 8.89 -15.12 -6.21
C CYS A 150 8.92 -14.87 -7.72
N ILE A 151 8.66 -13.63 -8.13
CA ILE A 151 8.61 -13.21 -9.53
C ILE A 151 9.39 -11.91 -9.65
N ALA A 152 10.59 -11.94 -10.23
CA ALA A 152 11.48 -10.78 -10.26
C ALA A 152 10.90 -9.60 -11.06
N ASN A 153 10.27 -9.86 -12.21
CA ASN A 153 9.61 -8.82 -12.98
C ASN A 153 8.34 -8.34 -12.27
N ARG A 154 8.34 -7.07 -11.84
CA ARG A 154 7.23 -6.50 -11.04
C ARG A 154 5.90 -6.44 -11.81
N LYS A 155 5.92 -6.16 -13.12
CA LYS A 155 4.70 -6.17 -13.94
C LYS A 155 4.09 -7.57 -14.00
N GLU A 156 4.90 -8.59 -14.21
CA GLU A 156 4.46 -9.98 -14.21
C GLU A 156 4.00 -10.45 -12.83
N ALA A 157 4.63 -9.95 -11.75
CA ALA A 157 4.19 -10.24 -10.39
C ALA A 157 2.80 -9.67 -10.09
N ILE A 158 2.53 -8.43 -10.48
CA ILE A 158 1.23 -7.79 -10.35
C ILE A 158 0.19 -8.52 -11.20
N LYS A 159 0.54 -8.84 -12.45
CA LYS A 159 -0.32 -9.62 -13.35
C LYS A 159 -0.71 -10.96 -12.75
N TYR A 160 0.27 -11.74 -12.31
CA TYR A 160 0.04 -13.04 -11.66
C TYR A 160 -0.89 -12.90 -10.43
N ALA A 161 -0.63 -11.93 -9.58
CA ALA A 161 -1.44 -11.70 -8.39
C ALA A 161 -2.89 -11.35 -8.74
N LEU A 162 -3.10 -10.50 -9.74
CA LEU A 162 -4.42 -10.05 -10.18
C LEU A 162 -5.21 -11.18 -10.85
N GLU A 163 -4.59 -11.93 -11.77
CA GLU A 163 -5.23 -13.04 -12.50
C GLU A 163 -5.57 -14.24 -11.58
N SER A 164 -4.78 -14.44 -10.53
CA SER A 164 -4.99 -15.51 -9.55
C SER A 164 -5.87 -15.12 -8.36
N LEU A 165 -6.42 -13.89 -8.34
CA LEU A 165 -7.19 -13.36 -7.20
C LEU A 165 -8.53 -14.09 -7.07
N ALA A 166 -8.82 -14.64 -5.90
CA ALA A 166 -10.13 -15.22 -5.62
C ALA A 166 -11.16 -14.11 -5.29
N GLN A 167 -12.45 -14.42 -5.44
CA GLN A 167 -13.53 -13.45 -5.27
C GLN A 167 -13.56 -12.80 -3.87
N ASP A 168 -13.11 -13.50 -2.84
CA ASP A 168 -13.09 -13.03 -1.45
C ASP A 168 -11.73 -12.44 -1.03
N GLU A 169 -10.77 -12.38 -1.95
CA GLU A 169 -9.44 -11.80 -1.74
C GLU A 169 -9.36 -10.35 -2.20
N ILE A 170 -8.43 -9.62 -1.60
CA ILE A 170 -8.03 -8.28 -2.02
C ILE A 170 -6.55 -8.26 -2.40
N LEU A 171 -6.19 -7.45 -3.39
CA LEU A 171 -4.81 -7.24 -3.77
C LEU A 171 -4.24 -5.99 -3.10
N VAL A 172 -3.10 -6.13 -2.43
CA VAL A 172 -2.38 -5.02 -1.80
C VAL A 172 -0.96 -4.98 -2.36
N ILE A 173 -0.63 -3.92 -3.09
CA ILE A 173 0.67 -3.72 -3.72
C ILE A 173 1.45 -2.69 -2.91
N LEU A 174 2.62 -3.09 -2.39
CA LEU A 174 3.41 -2.31 -1.45
C LEU A 174 4.78 -1.93 -2.00
N GLY A 175 5.31 -0.82 -1.52
CA GLY A 175 6.68 -0.36 -1.76
C GLY A 175 6.75 0.93 -2.54
N LYS A 176 6.15 0.99 -3.72
CA LYS A 176 6.30 2.12 -4.65
C LYS A 176 5.26 3.24 -4.44
N GLY A 177 4.04 2.90 -4.02
CA GLY A 177 3.00 3.91 -3.83
C GLY A 177 2.76 4.72 -5.10
N ASP A 178 3.07 6.01 -5.07
CA ASP A 178 2.94 6.97 -6.16
C ASP A 178 4.19 7.09 -7.07
N GLU A 179 5.24 6.30 -6.83
CA GLU A 179 6.43 6.32 -7.69
C GLU A 179 6.08 5.97 -9.15
N THR A 180 6.67 6.73 -10.09
CA THR A 180 6.43 6.60 -11.52
C THR A 180 7.59 5.98 -12.29
N TYR A 181 8.56 5.39 -11.58
CA TYR A 181 9.73 4.75 -12.19
C TYR A 181 10.19 3.52 -11.41
N GLN A 182 11.00 2.69 -12.07
CA GLN A 182 11.82 1.65 -11.46
C GLN A 182 13.29 1.94 -11.77
N GLU A 183 14.13 2.00 -10.74
CA GLU A 183 15.56 2.27 -10.88
C GLU A 183 16.36 0.95 -10.94
N ILE A 184 17.02 0.70 -12.08
CA ILE A 184 17.83 -0.49 -12.36
C ILE A 184 19.19 -0.04 -12.87
N LYS A 185 20.27 -0.42 -12.19
CA LYS A 185 21.67 -0.09 -12.56
C LYS A 185 21.87 1.41 -12.83
N GLY A 186 21.26 2.27 -11.99
CA GLY A 186 21.36 3.72 -12.08
C GLY A 186 20.46 4.36 -13.16
N VAL A 187 19.69 3.58 -13.90
CA VAL A 187 18.76 4.08 -14.92
C VAL A 187 17.33 4.00 -14.38
N LYS A 188 16.57 5.09 -14.54
CA LYS A 188 15.15 5.14 -14.20
C LYS A 188 14.30 4.80 -15.42
N TYR A 189 13.59 3.70 -15.33
CA TYR A 189 12.64 3.26 -16.35
C TYR A 189 11.22 3.66 -15.91
N PRO A 190 10.37 4.19 -16.80
CA PRO A 190 8.97 4.48 -16.48
C PRO A 190 8.25 3.23 -15.98
N PHE A 191 7.65 3.34 -14.81
CA PHE A 191 6.91 2.24 -14.18
C PHE A 191 5.98 2.79 -13.09
N SER A 192 4.72 2.38 -13.09
CA SER A 192 3.76 2.71 -12.04
C SER A 192 2.88 1.51 -11.74
N ASP A 193 2.81 1.11 -10.47
CA ASP A 193 1.93 0.03 -10.01
C ASP A 193 0.48 0.30 -10.41
N LYS A 194 0.01 1.54 -10.22
CA LYS A 194 -1.36 1.96 -10.55
C LYS A 194 -1.66 1.83 -12.03
N GLN A 195 -0.72 2.27 -12.87
CA GLN A 195 -0.89 2.18 -14.32
C GLN A 195 -0.92 0.72 -14.77
N VAL A 196 -0.03 -0.12 -14.26
CA VAL A 196 -0.02 -1.57 -14.57
C VAL A 196 -1.36 -2.22 -14.21
N VAL A 197 -1.90 -1.93 -13.01
CA VAL A 197 -3.21 -2.47 -12.60
C VAL A 197 -4.31 -2.03 -13.56
N ARG A 198 -4.38 -0.74 -13.92
CA ARG A 198 -5.40 -0.23 -14.84
C ARG A 198 -5.31 -0.88 -16.21
N GLU A 199 -4.09 -0.94 -16.81
CA GLU A 199 -3.85 -1.59 -18.10
C GLU A 199 -4.31 -3.07 -18.10
N LEU A 200 -4.05 -3.79 -17.01
CA LEU A 200 -4.44 -5.20 -16.89
C LEU A 200 -5.95 -5.36 -16.75
N LEU A 201 -6.63 -4.51 -15.99
CA LEU A 201 -8.08 -4.56 -15.83
C LEU A 201 -8.80 -4.18 -17.13
N ASP A 202 -8.33 -3.14 -17.82
CA ASP A 202 -8.91 -2.69 -19.11
C ASP A 202 -8.75 -3.74 -20.20
N ALA A 203 -7.68 -4.55 -20.16
CA ALA A 203 -7.46 -5.65 -21.12
C ALA A 203 -8.39 -6.85 -20.89
N HIS A 204 -9.07 -6.94 -19.75
CA HIS A 204 -9.99 -8.03 -19.38
C HIS A 204 -11.47 -7.60 -19.40
N ALA A 205 -11.75 -6.31 -19.65
CA ALA A 205 -13.10 -5.74 -19.76
C ALA A 205 -13.65 -5.86 -21.19
#